data_bc80dd463a7f3d6f65764dc279fa5b07
#
_entry.id   bc80dd463a7f3d6f65764dc279fa5b07
#
_cell.length_a   1.000
_cell.length_b   1.000
_cell.length_c   1.000
_cell.angle_alpha   90.00
_cell.angle_beta   90.00
_cell.angle_gamma   90.00
#
_symmetry.space_group_name_H-M   'P 1'
#
loop_
_entity.id
_entity.type
_entity.pdbx_description
1 polymer ?
#
loop_
_entity_poly.entity_id
_entity_poly.type
_entity_poly.pdbx_seq_one_letter_code
_entity_poly.pdbx_strand_id
1 'polypeptide(L)'
;EGSLKCMVPRERIEVRSGEVSKGVTRKGDIYDFLLPKLNKINGAKGCLNIQIFADINKRSFYGLEVNPRFGGGYPLTHSSGGNYIKWLLKEYFLSEDVQFFDQWESDLLMLRYDAKELTHGYK
;
A
#
# COMPACT_ATOMS: atom_id res chain seq x y z
N GLU A 1 -9.29 -13.01 -12.19
CA GLU A 1 -8.19 -12.07 -12.42
C GLU A 1 -8.68 -10.62 -12.34
N GLY A 2 -7.84 -9.75 -11.80
CA GLY A 2 -8.10 -8.32 -11.73
C GLY A 2 -9.09 -7.87 -10.64
N SER A 3 -9.64 -8.76 -9.84
CA SER A 3 -10.48 -8.40 -8.71
C SER A 3 -9.62 -7.97 -7.52
N LEU A 4 -9.94 -6.84 -6.94
CA LEU A 4 -9.27 -6.31 -5.77
C LEU A 4 -9.45 -7.25 -4.58
N LYS A 5 -8.36 -7.56 -3.87
CA LYS A 5 -8.38 -8.36 -2.64
C LYS A 5 -8.20 -7.52 -1.38
N CYS A 6 -7.45 -6.43 -1.48
CA CYS A 6 -7.30 -5.46 -0.40
C CYS A 6 -6.75 -4.15 -0.95
N MET A 7 -7.18 -3.04 -0.39
CA MET A 7 -6.66 -1.71 -0.68
C MET A 7 -6.42 -0.96 0.63
N VAL A 8 -5.20 -0.46 0.81
CA VAL A 8 -4.82 0.32 1.99
C VAL A 8 -4.29 1.68 1.53
N PRO A 9 -5.12 2.72 1.49
CA PRO A 9 -4.66 4.08 1.25
C PRO A 9 -3.72 4.54 2.36
N ARG A 10 -2.65 5.22 1.96
CA ARG A 10 -1.63 5.73 2.88
C ARG A 10 -1.33 7.18 2.51
N GLU A 11 -1.50 8.05 3.45
CA GLU A 11 -1.08 9.44 3.34
C GLU A 11 0.41 9.54 3.64
N ARG A 12 1.16 10.15 2.72
CA ARG A 12 2.57 10.44 2.92
C ARG A 12 2.71 11.79 3.62
N ILE A 13 3.15 11.77 4.87
CA ILE A 13 3.36 12.98 5.67
C ILE A 13 4.75 13.54 5.37
N GLU A 14 5.76 12.67 5.28
CA GLU A 14 7.13 13.04 4.98
C GLU A 14 7.78 12.00 4.06
N VAL A 15 8.52 12.49 3.09
CA VAL A 15 9.29 11.66 2.14
C VAL A 15 10.76 12.00 2.26
N ARG A 16 11.61 10.97 2.38
CA ARG A 16 13.07 11.11 2.44
C ARG A 16 13.70 10.24 1.36
N SER A 17 14.53 10.84 0.52
CA SER A 17 15.21 10.13 -0.60
C SER A 17 14.24 9.31 -1.48
N GLY A 18 13.03 9.87 -1.76
CA GLY A 18 12.00 9.21 -2.56
C GLY A 18 11.17 8.16 -1.82
N GLU A 19 11.48 7.84 -0.56
CA GLU A 19 10.73 6.89 0.24
C GLU A 19 9.98 7.55 1.39
N VAL A 20 8.84 6.93 1.75
CA VAL A 20 8.01 7.41 2.86
C VAL A 20 8.75 7.21 4.19
N SER A 21 9.08 8.31 4.88
CA SER A 21 9.64 8.28 6.23
C SER A 21 8.56 8.41 7.32
N LYS A 22 7.49 9.15 7.03
CA LYS A 22 6.31 9.24 7.87
C LYS A 22 5.07 9.04 7.03
N GLY A 23 4.24 8.10 7.42
CA GLY A 23 3.01 7.78 6.72
C GLY A 23 1.93 7.30 7.67
N VAL A 24 0.69 7.43 7.25
CA VAL A 24 -0.47 7.03 8.02
C VAL A 24 -1.48 6.34 7.12
N THR A 25 -2.10 5.27 7.61
CA THR A 25 -3.20 4.61 6.90
C THR A 25 -4.47 5.43 7.01
N ARG A 26 -5.24 5.51 5.90
CA ARG A 26 -6.48 6.28 5.87
C ARG A 26 -7.62 5.47 5.26
N LYS A 27 -8.71 5.32 6.02
CA LYS A 27 -10.06 5.01 5.50
C LYS A 27 -10.81 6.32 5.22
N GLY A 28 -12.10 6.25 5.05
CA GLY A 28 -12.95 7.42 4.80
C GLY A 28 -12.97 7.83 3.35
N ASP A 29 -13.13 9.12 3.07
CA ASP A 29 -13.47 9.68 1.75
C ASP A 29 -12.58 9.16 0.62
N ILE A 30 -11.27 9.04 0.83
CA ILE A 30 -10.36 8.54 -0.20
C ILE A 30 -10.58 7.06 -0.49
N TYR A 31 -10.80 6.25 0.55
CA TYR A 31 -11.09 4.83 0.39
C TYR A 31 -12.40 4.62 -0.35
N ASP A 32 -13.45 5.32 0.09
CA ASP A 32 -14.79 5.22 -0.51
C ASP A 32 -14.82 5.70 -1.96
N PHE A 33 -14.03 6.72 -2.29
CA PHE A 33 -13.89 7.21 -3.65
C PHE A 33 -13.14 6.23 -4.56
N LEU A 34 -12.07 5.61 -4.07
CA LEU A 34 -11.19 4.76 -4.88
C LEU A 34 -11.72 3.34 -5.03
N LEU A 35 -12.36 2.81 -4.01
CA LEU A 35 -12.81 1.42 -3.99
C LEU A 35 -13.64 1.02 -5.22
N PRO A 36 -14.69 1.75 -5.62
CA PRO A 36 -15.49 1.39 -6.79
C PRO A 36 -14.72 1.51 -8.12
N LYS A 37 -13.65 2.29 -8.16
CA LYS A 37 -12.83 2.51 -9.36
C LYS A 37 -11.73 1.46 -9.52
N LEU A 38 -11.25 0.94 -8.40
CA LEU A 38 -10.13 0.00 -8.35
C LEU A 38 -10.55 -1.43 -8.01
N ASN A 39 -11.84 -1.67 -7.74
CA ASN A 39 -12.35 -2.99 -7.37
C ASN A 39 -12.11 -4.05 -8.44
N LYS A 40 -11.97 -3.62 -9.71
CA LYS A 40 -11.60 -4.49 -10.80
C LYS A 40 -10.76 -3.76 -11.84
N ILE A 41 -9.55 -4.28 -12.06
CA ILE A 41 -8.63 -3.82 -13.11
C ILE A 41 -8.31 -5.04 -13.97
N ASN A 42 -8.82 -5.07 -15.19
CA ASN A 42 -8.64 -6.20 -16.10
C ASN A 42 -7.16 -6.51 -16.33
N GLY A 43 -6.79 -7.77 -16.17
CA GLY A 43 -5.42 -8.24 -16.33
C GLY A 43 -4.49 -7.95 -15.16
N ALA A 44 -4.91 -7.18 -14.16
CA ALA A 44 -4.08 -6.91 -12.98
C ALA A 44 -3.85 -8.19 -12.17
N LYS A 45 -2.60 -8.39 -11.77
CA LYS A 45 -2.15 -9.49 -10.91
C LYS A 45 -1.11 -8.99 -9.91
N GLY A 46 -1.12 -9.56 -8.73
CA GLY A 46 -0.12 -9.27 -7.71
C GLY A 46 -0.35 -7.94 -6.99
N CYS A 47 0.73 -7.34 -6.54
CA CYS A 47 0.70 -6.08 -5.80
C CYS A 47 0.84 -4.89 -6.74
N LEU A 48 -0.03 -3.91 -6.58
CA LEU A 48 0.08 -2.61 -7.25
C LEU A 48 0.32 -1.52 -6.20
N ASN A 49 1.26 -0.65 -6.48
CA ASN A 49 1.48 0.59 -5.73
C ASN A 49 1.05 1.77 -6.60
N ILE A 50 -0.06 2.39 -6.24
CA ILE A 50 -0.65 3.49 -7.00
C ILE A 50 -0.39 4.79 -6.25
N GLN A 51 0.19 5.76 -6.93
CA GLN A 51 0.40 7.10 -6.40
C GLN A 51 -0.74 8.02 -6.86
N ILE A 52 -1.30 8.75 -5.92
CA ILE A 52 -2.44 9.62 -6.14
C ILE A 52 -2.15 10.96 -5.48
N PHE A 53 -2.41 12.02 -6.21
CA PHE A 53 -2.50 13.36 -5.65
C PHE A 53 -3.93 13.62 -5.22
N ALA A 54 -4.13 14.01 -3.96
CA ALA A 54 -5.43 14.28 -3.39
C ALA A 54 -5.54 15.75 -2.97
N ASP A 55 -6.48 16.47 -3.57
CA ASP A 55 -6.92 17.77 -3.06
C ASP A 55 -8.20 17.54 -2.23
N ILE A 56 -8.02 17.45 -0.94
CA ILE A 56 -9.12 17.14 -0.01
C ILE A 56 -10.16 18.23 0.01
N ASN A 57 -9.74 19.50 -0.13
CA ASN A 57 -10.65 20.64 -0.11
C ASN A 57 -11.59 20.63 -1.31
N LYS A 58 -11.10 20.21 -2.46
CA LYS A 58 -11.88 20.10 -3.70
C LYS A 58 -12.48 18.71 -3.93
N ARG A 59 -12.18 17.75 -3.04
CA ARG A 59 -12.52 16.32 -3.24
C ARG A 59 -12.08 15.79 -4.60
N SER A 60 -10.92 16.26 -5.07
CA SER A 60 -10.35 15.87 -6.36
C SER A 60 -9.16 14.93 -6.14
N PHE A 61 -9.15 13.84 -6.90
CA PHE A 61 -8.11 12.81 -6.82
C PHE A 61 -7.54 12.57 -8.21
N TYR A 62 -6.23 12.68 -8.34
CA TYR A 62 -5.51 12.52 -9.60
C TYR A 62 -4.53 11.35 -9.49
N GLY A 63 -4.70 10.35 -10.34
CA GLY A 63 -3.74 9.27 -10.47
C GLY A 63 -2.45 9.80 -11.12
N LEU A 64 -1.31 9.53 -10.50
CA LEU A 64 -0.01 9.96 -10.99
C LEU A 64 0.74 8.79 -11.63
N GLU A 65 0.79 7.67 -10.92
CA GLU A 65 1.66 6.57 -11.30
C GLU A 65 1.12 5.24 -10.78
N VAL A 66 1.27 4.19 -11.56
CA VAL A 66 0.96 2.81 -11.17
C VAL A 66 2.21 1.95 -11.32
N ASN A 67 2.67 1.40 -10.21
CA ASN A 67 3.83 0.53 -10.15
C ASN A 67 3.41 -0.89 -9.77
N PRO A 68 3.64 -1.91 -10.63
CA PRO A 68 3.30 -3.31 -10.33
C PRO A 68 4.36 -3.95 -9.43
N ARG A 69 4.48 -3.43 -8.23
CA ARG A 69 5.43 -3.88 -7.18
C ARG A 69 5.01 -3.42 -5.81
N PHE A 70 5.64 -3.97 -4.78
CA PHE A 70 5.58 -3.39 -3.43
C PHE A 70 6.24 -2.01 -3.41
N GLY A 71 5.57 -1.05 -2.79
CA GLY A 71 6.12 0.29 -2.56
C GLY A 71 6.89 0.38 -1.24
N GLY A 72 7.71 1.43 -1.07
CA GLY A 72 8.44 1.70 0.18
C GLY A 72 7.54 1.89 1.41
N GLY A 73 6.26 2.21 1.21
CA GLY A 73 5.27 2.29 2.27
C GLY A 73 4.58 0.96 2.62
N TYR A 74 4.94 -0.16 1.98
CA TYR A 74 4.31 -1.46 2.25
C TYR A 74 4.47 -1.93 3.72
N PRO A 75 5.59 -1.68 4.43
CA PRO A 75 5.67 -2.02 5.85
C PRO A 75 4.51 -1.47 6.68
N LEU A 76 4.04 -0.26 6.39
CA LEU A 76 2.86 0.29 7.03
C LEU A 76 1.58 -0.48 6.69
N THR A 77 1.38 -0.82 5.41
CA THR A 77 0.28 -1.67 4.97
C THR A 77 0.28 -3.02 5.70
N HIS A 78 1.44 -3.66 5.78
CA HIS A 78 1.59 -4.94 6.47
C HIS A 78 1.26 -4.82 7.96
N SER A 79 1.81 -3.81 8.63
CA SER A 79 1.57 -3.56 10.06
C SER A 79 0.11 -3.24 10.36
N SER A 80 -0.61 -2.63 9.43
CA SER A 80 -2.05 -2.37 9.57
C SER A 80 -2.94 -3.61 9.42
N GLY A 81 -2.38 -4.74 8.98
CA GLY A 81 -3.11 -5.99 8.74
C GLY A 81 -3.18 -6.40 7.27
N GLY A 82 -2.72 -5.56 6.34
CA GLY A 82 -2.67 -5.86 4.90
C GLY A 82 -1.56 -6.84 4.53
N ASN A 83 -1.73 -8.11 4.83
CA ASN A 83 -0.70 -9.14 4.61
C ASN A 83 -0.70 -9.64 3.16
N TYR A 84 -0.31 -8.77 2.23
CA TYR A 84 -0.28 -9.08 0.79
C TYR A 84 0.65 -10.23 0.45
N ILE A 85 1.79 -10.34 1.14
CA ILE A 85 2.75 -11.43 0.91
C ILE A 85 2.10 -12.78 1.15
N LYS A 86 1.43 -12.94 2.30
CA LYS A 86 0.71 -14.18 2.63
C LYS A 86 -0.36 -14.52 1.58
N TRP A 87 -1.13 -13.52 1.16
CA TRP A 87 -2.21 -13.73 0.20
C TRP A 87 -1.70 -14.07 -1.20
N LEU A 88 -0.62 -13.45 -1.64
CA LEU A 88 0.02 -13.79 -2.91
C LEU A 88 0.59 -15.21 -2.90
N LEU A 89 1.22 -15.63 -1.80
CA LEU A 89 1.68 -17.00 -1.65
C LEU A 89 0.53 -18.00 -1.70
N LYS A 90 -0.57 -17.72 -1.02
CA LYS A 90 -1.78 -18.56 -1.07
C LYS A 90 -2.32 -18.67 -2.49
N GLU A 91 -2.50 -17.56 -3.17
CA GLU A 91 -3.10 -17.53 -4.52
C GLU A 91 -2.20 -18.18 -5.57
N TYR A 92 -0.89 -17.87 -5.57
CA TYR A 92 0.01 -18.30 -6.66
C TYR A 92 0.70 -19.62 -6.42
N PHE A 93 0.98 -20.01 -5.18
CA PHE A 93 1.68 -21.24 -4.88
C PHE A 93 0.74 -22.35 -4.36
N LEU A 94 -0.29 -21.98 -3.62
CA LEU A 94 -1.21 -22.95 -3.04
C LEU A 94 -2.52 -23.07 -3.82
N SER A 95 -2.74 -22.22 -4.82
CA SER A 95 -3.99 -22.14 -5.58
C SER A 95 -5.23 -21.99 -4.69
N GLU A 96 -5.06 -21.33 -3.55
CA GLU A 96 -6.14 -21.00 -2.62
C GLU A 96 -6.82 -19.69 -3.03
N ASP A 97 -8.15 -19.66 -2.93
CA ASP A 97 -8.88 -18.40 -3.13
C ASP A 97 -8.67 -17.44 -1.96
N VAL A 98 -8.34 -16.21 -2.27
CA VAL A 98 -8.18 -15.14 -1.30
C VAL A 98 -9.41 -14.24 -1.33
N GLN A 99 -10.10 -14.16 -0.20
CA GLN A 99 -11.28 -13.30 -0.06
C GLN A 99 -10.89 -11.84 0.05
N PHE A 100 -11.84 -10.96 -0.28
CA PHE A 100 -11.65 -9.52 -0.08
C PHE A 100 -11.51 -9.20 1.41
N PHE A 101 -10.53 -8.36 1.74
CA PHE A 101 -10.20 -7.96 3.11
C PHE A 101 -10.13 -6.44 3.24
N ASP A 102 -10.89 -5.90 4.18
CA ASP A 102 -10.95 -4.47 4.49
C ASP A 102 -10.84 -4.14 5.99
N GLN A 103 -10.56 -5.14 6.82
CA GLN A 103 -10.47 -4.99 8.28
C GLN A 103 -9.07 -4.58 8.76
N TRP A 104 -8.35 -3.86 7.92
CA TRP A 104 -7.05 -3.29 8.30
C TRP A 104 -7.23 -2.03 9.15
N GLU A 105 -6.23 -1.73 9.99
CA GLU A 105 -6.25 -0.61 10.90
C GLU A 105 -6.09 0.73 10.16
N SER A 106 -7.06 1.64 10.34
CA SER A 106 -6.99 3.02 9.89
C SER A 106 -6.29 3.89 10.93
N ASP A 107 -5.70 4.99 10.48
CA ASP A 107 -5.02 5.98 11.32
C ASP A 107 -3.79 5.43 12.06
N LEU A 108 -3.23 4.33 11.57
CA LEU A 108 -1.95 3.80 12.03
C LEU A 108 -0.81 4.66 11.46
N LEU A 109 -0.04 5.28 12.35
CA LEU A 109 1.11 6.10 12.01
C LEU A 109 2.39 5.27 12.00
N MET A 110 3.14 5.35 10.91
CA MET A 110 4.49 4.81 10.82
C MET A 110 5.51 5.94 10.83
N LEU A 111 6.48 5.85 11.72
CA LEU A 111 7.68 6.68 11.74
C LEU A 111 8.88 5.79 11.42
N ARG A 112 9.55 6.05 10.30
CA ARG A 112 10.79 5.35 9.92
C ARG A 112 11.99 6.15 10.36
N TYR A 113 12.99 5.47 10.84
CA TYR A 113 14.28 6.04 11.18
C TYR A 113 15.39 5.16 10.62
N ASP A 114 16.52 5.79 10.31
CA ASP A 114 17.72 5.09 9.87
C ASP A 114 18.47 4.54 11.08
N ALA A 115 18.89 3.29 10.99
CA ALA A 115 19.81 2.67 11.94
C ALA A 115 21.17 2.51 11.27
N LYS A 116 22.23 2.49 12.09
CA LYS A 116 23.59 2.33 11.63
C LYS A 116 24.19 1.07 12.22
N GLU A 117 24.73 0.22 11.38
CA GLU A 117 25.53 -0.91 11.78
C GLU A 117 26.96 -0.73 11.26
N LEU A 118 27.94 -0.91 12.12
CA LEU A 118 29.34 -0.77 11.77
C LEU A 118 29.99 -2.15 11.73
N THR A 119 30.59 -2.46 10.60
CA THR A 119 31.39 -3.68 10.43
C THR A 119 32.85 -3.31 10.27
N HIS A 120 33.73 -4.09 10.90
CA HIS A 120 35.18 -3.90 10.83
C HIS A 120 35.79 -4.85 9.81
N GLY A 121 36.90 -4.43 9.20
CA GLY A 121 37.65 -5.26 8.25
C GLY A 121 37.01 -5.41 6.87
N TYR A 122 36.11 -4.50 6.49
CA TYR A 122 35.60 -4.44 5.15
C TYR A 122 36.74 -4.17 4.15
N LYS A 123 36.88 -5.02 3.12
CA LYS A 123 37.86 -4.94 2.05
C LYS A 123 37.20 -4.77 0.70
#